data_8952841424f64321dd227740a5a3b503
#
_entry.id   8952841424f64321dd227740a5a3b503
#
_cell.length_a   1.000
_cell.length_b   1.000
_cell.length_c   1.000
_cell.angle_alpha   90.00
_cell.angle_beta   90.00
_cell.angle_gamma   90.00
#
_symmetry.space_group_name_H-M   'P 1'
#
loop_
_entity.id
_entity.type
_entity.pdbx_description
1 polymer ?
#
loop_
_entity_poly.entity_id
_entity_poly.type
_entity_poly.pdbx_seq_one_letter_code
_entity_poly.pdbx_strand_id
1 'polypeptide(L)'
;QRQMCIRDSRLNAQHWFFSTDLSFYVKGGRISKTSGAVGTVLGICPLLNVNNTGHLIPRYKIRSKKKVIAAIVERMKENAENGLDYADKCFISHSDCYEDAKTVADKVEQTFPHLKGHVEINYIGTTIGSHTGPGTVALFFWGKERTE
;
A
#
# COMPACT_ATOMS: atom_id res chain seq x y z
N GLN A 1 -11.05 -23.25 -13.96
CA GLN A 1 -11.80 -22.59 -12.86
C GLN A 1 -10.90 -21.64 -12.05
N ARG A 2 -9.72 -22.02 -11.54
CA ARG A 2 -8.83 -21.13 -10.78
C ARG A 2 -8.40 -19.87 -11.55
N GLN A 3 -8.06 -19.98 -12.83
CA GLN A 3 -7.70 -18.82 -13.65
C GLN A 3 -8.86 -17.85 -13.87
N MET A 4 -10.06 -18.36 -14.02
CA MET A 4 -11.28 -17.55 -14.13
C MET A 4 -11.53 -16.77 -12.83
N CYS A 5 -11.49 -17.43 -11.67
CA CYS A 5 -11.68 -16.75 -10.38
C CYS A 5 -10.63 -15.65 -10.13
N ILE A 6 -9.35 -15.91 -10.42
CA ILE A 6 -8.29 -14.89 -10.29
C ILE A 6 -8.56 -13.73 -11.23
N ARG A 7 -8.94 -14.00 -12.47
CA ARG A 7 -9.24 -12.98 -13.47
C ARG A 7 -10.40 -12.09 -13.06
N ASP A 8 -11.46 -12.69 -12.54
CA ASP A 8 -12.70 -11.99 -12.19
C ASP A 8 -12.54 -11.13 -10.93
N SER A 9 -11.74 -11.59 -9.94
CA SER A 9 -11.54 -10.89 -8.67
C SER A 9 -10.29 -10.01 -8.58
N ARG A 10 -9.42 -10.03 -9.60
CA ARG A 10 -8.13 -9.31 -9.57
C ARG A 10 -8.26 -7.81 -9.29
N LEU A 11 -9.34 -7.19 -9.71
CA LEU A 11 -9.57 -5.76 -9.51
C LEU A 11 -10.07 -5.42 -8.09
N ASN A 12 -10.56 -6.43 -7.37
CA ASN A 12 -10.97 -6.28 -5.97
C ASN A 12 -9.80 -6.38 -4.98
N ALA A 13 -8.64 -6.87 -5.42
CA ALA A 13 -7.44 -6.83 -4.62
C ALA A 13 -6.91 -5.39 -4.55
N GLN A 14 -7.08 -4.74 -3.42
CA GLN A 14 -6.60 -3.39 -3.17
C GLN A 14 -5.10 -3.41 -2.85
N HIS A 15 -4.36 -2.49 -3.45
CA HIS A 15 -2.92 -2.32 -3.26
C HIS A 15 -2.65 -0.86 -2.92
N TRP A 16 -2.47 -0.55 -1.65
CA TRP A 16 -2.09 0.78 -1.18
C TRP A 16 -0.70 0.74 -0.59
N PHE A 17 0.14 1.70 -0.91
CA PHE A 17 1.50 1.72 -0.40
C PHE A 17 2.04 3.15 -0.30
N PHE A 18 2.98 3.34 0.60
CA PHE A 18 3.74 4.57 0.71
C PHE A 18 5.24 4.26 0.73
N SER A 19 6.03 5.26 0.40
CA SER A 19 7.48 5.19 0.56
C SER A 19 7.99 6.50 1.14
N THR A 20 9.10 6.41 1.87
CA THR A 20 9.81 7.57 2.39
C THR A 20 10.82 8.13 1.38
N ASP A 21 11.18 7.35 0.35
CA ASP A 21 12.10 7.73 -0.72
C ASP A 21 11.57 7.24 -2.09
N LEU A 22 11.36 8.17 -3.02
CA LEU A 22 10.93 7.87 -4.38
C LEU A 22 12.07 7.71 -5.38
N SER A 23 13.32 7.86 -4.96
CA SER A 23 14.48 7.81 -5.86
C SER A 23 14.58 6.48 -6.61
N PHE A 24 14.27 5.37 -5.94
CA PHE A 24 14.24 4.03 -6.54
C PHE A 24 13.15 3.88 -7.59
N TYR A 25 11.96 4.42 -7.35
CA TYR A 25 10.85 4.41 -8.31
C TYR A 25 11.19 5.18 -9.58
N VAL A 26 11.89 6.33 -9.45
CA VAL A 26 12.34 7.13 -10.59
C VAL A 26 13.44 6.42 -11.35
N LYS A 27 14.46 5.88 -10.65
CA LYS A 27 15.55 5.11 -11.27
C LYS A 27 15.03 3.87 -11.99
N GLY A 28 14.03 3.21 -11.41
CA GLY A 28 13.37 2.04 -11.99
C GLY A 28 12.36 2.36 -13.11
N GLY A 29 12.11 3.63 -13.42
CA GLY A 29 11.16 4.05 -14.45
C GLY A 29 9.67 3.81 -14.12
N ARG A 30 9.33 3.62 -12.82
CA ARG A 30 7.94 3.41 -12.35
C ARG A 30 7.21 4.70 -12.11
N ILE A 31 7.93 5.79 -11.88
CA ILE A 31 7.40 7.14 -11.74
C ILE A 31 8.27 8.08 -12.58
N SER A 32 7.65 9.05 -13.24
CA SER A 32 8.37 10.04 -14.04
C SER A 32 9.27 10.93 -13.15
N LYS A 33 10.38 11.43 -13.72
CA LYS A 33 11.30 12.33 -12.99
C LYS A 33 10.58 13.58 -12.45
N THR A 34 9.61 14.09 -13.17
CA THR A 34 8.80 15.25 -12.75
C THR A 34 7.92 14.92 -11.54
N SER A 35 7.35 13.73 -11.50
CA SER A 35 6.55 13.26 -10.34
C SER A 35 7.44 12.88 -9.16
N GLY A 36 8.63 12.32 -9.39
CA GLY A 36 9.61 11.95 -8.37
C GLY A 36 10.35 13.14 -7.75
N ALA A 37 10.59 14.22 -8.51
CA ALA A 37 11.21 15.44 -7.98
C ALA A 37 10.40 16.09 -6.86
N VAL A 38 9.09 15.84 -6.82
CA VAL A 38 8.21 16.31 -5.74
C VAL A 38 8.38 15.48 -4.45
N GLY A 39 8.86 14.24 -4.55
CA GLY A 39 9.10 13.35 -3.38
C GLY A 39 10.42 13.60 -2.65
N THR A 40 11.38 14.26 -3.30
CA THR A 40 12.66 14.66 -2.67
C THR A 40 12.56 15.94 -1.84
N VAL A 41 11.44 16.64 -1.87
CA VAL A 41 11.18 17.73 -0.92
C VAL A 41 10.98 17.14 0.46
N LEU A 42 11.90 17.47 1.37
CA LEU A 42 11.98 17.01 2.75
C LEU A 42 10.64 16.66 3.41
N GLY A 43 10.48 15.39 3.79
CA GLY A 43 9.37 14.92 4.63
C GLY A 43 8.06 14.62 3.91
N ILE A 44 8.02 14.55 2.57
CA ILE A 44 6.83 14.09 1.86
C ILE A 44 6.89 12.58 1.69
N CYS A 45 5.87 11.89 2.21
CA CYS A 45 5.63 10.47 2.01
C CYS A 45 4.42 10.35 1.07
N PRO A 46 4.61 10.07 -0.22
CA PRO A 46 3.49 9.87 -1.12
C PRO A 46 2.75 8.57 -0.79
N LEU A 47 1.43 8.64 -0.84
CA LEU A 47 0.57 7.47 -0.78
C LEU A 47 0.08 7.17 -2.20
N LEU A 48 0.36 5.95 -2.63
CA LEU A 48 0.09 5.46 -3.98
C LEU A 48 -0.86 4.27 -3.94
N ASN A 49 -1.49 4.00 -5.07
CA ASN A 49 -2.19 2.74 -5.30
C ASN A 49 -1.85 2.17 -6.69
N VAL A 50 -2.42 1.02 -6.99
CA VAL A 50 -2.39 0.43 -8.33
C VAL A 50 -3.78 0.57 -8.96
N ASN A 51 -3.87 1.15 -10.16
CA ASN A 51 -5.13 1.30 -10.87
C ASN A 51 -5.60 -0.02 -11.54
N ASN A 52 -6.73 0.05 -12.25
CA ASN A 52 -7.32 -1.12 -12.95
C ASN A 52 -6.43 -1.66 -14.08
N THR A 53 -5.55 -0.85 -14.66
CA THR A 53 -4.60 -1.26 -15.72
C THR A 53 -3.22 -1.71 -15.18
N GLY A 54 -3.03 -1.71 -13.84
CA GLY A 54 -1.80 -2.18 -13.21
C GLY A 54 -0.71 -1.12 -13.05
N HIS A 55 -1.01 0.16 -13.31
CA HIS A 55 -0.04 1.24 -13.14
C HIS A 55 -0.04 1.77 -11.71
N LEU A 56 1.14 2.20 -11.26
CA LEU A 56 1.32 2.86 -9.97
C LEU A 56 0.88 4.32 -10.07
N ILE A 57 -0.10 4.71 -9.28
CA ILE A 57 -0.68 6.05 -9.31
C ILE A 57 -0.42 6.76 -7.97
N PRO A 58 0.32 7.89 -7.96
CA PRO A 58 0.42 8.76 -6.78
C PRO A 58 -0.91 9.45 -6.53
N ARG A 59 -1.58 9.10 -5.44
CA ARG A 59 -2.90 9.67 -5.07
C ARG A 59 -2.79 10.86 -4.13
N TYR A 60 -1.89 10.77 -3.14
CA TYR A 60 -1.78 11.79 -2.10
C TYR A 60 -0.32 12.11 -1.79
N LYS A 61 -0.06 13.39 -1.58
CA LYS A 61 1.24 13.92 -1.11
C LYS A 61 1.09 14.27 0.37
N ILE A 62 1.58 13.41 1.24
CA ILE A 62 1.37 13.55 2.68
C ILE A 62 2.69 13.93 3.35
N ARG A 63 2.66 14.98 4.17
CA ARG A 63 3.83 15.37 4.99
C ARG A 63 3.82 14.57 6.28
N SER A 64 4.92 13.96 6.58
CA SER A 64 5.24 13.12 7.74
C SER A 64 4.75 11.66 7.65
N LYS A 65 5.62 10.79 8.13
CA LYS A 65 5.40 9.35 8.23
C LYS A 65 4.15 9.00 9.06
N LYS A 66 3.98 9.65 10.21
CA LYS A 66 2.82 9.43 11.09
C LYS A 66 1.48 9.68 10.37
N LYS A 67 1.42 10.72 9.52
CA LYS A 67 0.19 11.06 8.78
C LYS A 67 -0.06 10.08 7.64
N VAL A 68 0.96 9.61 6.93
CA VAL A 68 0.76 8.65 5.84
C VAL A 68 0.37 7.26 6.37
N ILE A 69 0.88 6.86 7.53
CA ILE A 69 0.45 5.64 8.23
C ILE A 69 -1.04 5.73 8.62
N ALA A 70 -1.51 6.87 9.10
CA ALA A 70 -2.94 7.05 9.35
C ALA A 70 -3.75 7.03 8.06
N ALA A 71 -3.27 7.70 7.03
CA ALA A 71 -3.97 7.81 5.75
C ALA A 71 -4.12 6.46 5.04
N ILE A 72 -3.14 5.57 5.08
CA ILE A 72 -3.25 4.25 4.45
C ILE A 72 -4.35 3.40 5.10
N VAL A 73 -4.52 3.51 6.43
CA VAL A 73 -5.61 2.83 7.15
C VAL A 73 -6.97 3.43 6.79
N GLU A 74 -7.06 4.76 6.64
CA GLU A 74 -8.30 5.39 6.16
C GLU A 74 -8.67 4.91 4.75
N ARG A 75 -7.69 4.71 3.85
CA ARG A 75 -7.97 4.11 2.53
C ARG A 75 -8.54 2.69 2.65
N MET A 76 -8.06 1.91 3.60
CA MET A 76 -8.64 0.59 3.86
C MET A 76 -10.09 0.71 4.35
N LYS A 77 -10.40 1.60 5.28
CA LYS A 77 -11.79 1.84 5.76
C LYS A 77 -12.75 2.20 4.63
N GLU A 78 -12.30 3.00 3.68
CA GLU A 78 -13.15 3.45 2.56
C GLU A 78 -13.37 2.39 1.50
N ASN A 79 -12.40 1.48 1.33
CA ASN A 79 -12.36 0.55 0.21
C ASN A 79 -12.53 -0.92 0.59
N ALA A 80 -12.37 -1.29 1.86
CA ALA A 80 -12.49 -2.68 2.29
C ALA A 80 -13.91 -3.22 2.01
N GLU A 81 -13.97 -4.48 1.62
CA GLU A 81 -15.22 -5.22 1.51
C GLU A 81 -15.90 -5.28 2.90
N ASN A 82 -17.18 -5.05 2.94
CA ASN A 82 -17.98 -4.96 4.20
C ASN A 82 -17.53 -3.84 5.17
N GLY A 83 -16.72 -2.88 4.73
CA GLY A 83 -16.32 -1.74 5.56
C GLY A 83 -15.57 -2.14 6.82
N LEU A 84 -16.02 -1.68 8.00
CA LEU A 84 -15.39 -2.00 9.28
C LEU A 84 -15.58 -3.44 9.75
N ASP A 85 -16.53 -4.17 9.17
CA ASP A 85 -16.76 -5.60 9.44
C ASP A 85 -15.87 -6.51 8.59
N TYR A 86 -14.86 -5.96 7.94
CA TYR A 86 -13.89 -6.71 7.17
C TYR A 86 -13.21 -7.81 8.01
N ALA A 87 -13.26 -9.05 7.52
CA ALA A 87 -12.78 -10.24 8.22
C ALA A 87 -11.93 -11.16 7.34
N ASP A 88 -11.60 -10.74 6.12
CA ASP A 88 -10.80 -11.53 5.20
C ASP A 88 -9.29 -11.23 5.35
N LYS A 89 -8.47 -11.82 4.51
CA LYS A 89 -7.01 -11.71 4.56
C LYS A 89 -6.52 -10.28 4.42
N CYS A 90 -5.59 -9.90 5.30
CA CYS A 90 -4.90 -8.63 5.26
C CYS A 90 -3.39 -8.86 5.35
N PHE A 91 -2.67 -8.39 4.33
CA PHE A 91 -1.22 -8.54 4.25
C PHE A 91 -0.55 -7.18 4.23
N ILE A 92 0.59 -7.10 4.92
CA ILE A 92 1.49 -5.97 4.84
C ILE A 92 2.84 -6.48 4.34
N SER A 93 3.42 -5.78 3.37
CA SER A 93 4.79 -6.04 2.93
C SER A 93 5.64 -4.79 3.12
N HIS A 94 6.88 -4.98 3.57
CA HIS A 94 7.79 -3.87 3.81
C HIS A 94 9.18 -4.09 3.23
N SER A 95 9.90 -3.01 2.97
CA SER A 95 11.29 -3.01 2.52
C SER A 95 12.15 -2.30 3.57
N ASP A 96 12.83 -3.09 4.43
CA ASP A 96 13.73 -2.62 5.48
C ASP A 96 13.13 -1.55 6.43
N CYS A 97 11.85 -1.71 6.79
CA CYS A 97 11.15 -0.79 7.70
C CYS A 97 10.05 -1.50 8.51
N TYR A 98 10.44 -2.57 9.22
CA TYR A 98 9.51 -3.42 9.99
C TYR A 98 8.68 -2.62 11.00
N GLU A 99 9.27 -1.68 11.72
CA GLU A 99 8.56 -0.89 12.75
C GLU A 99 7.44 -0.03 12.15
N ASP A 100 7.64 0.48 10.93
CA ASP A 100 6.60 1.21 10.21
C ASP A 100 5.46 0.26 9.78
N ALA A 101 5.81 -0.92 9.26
CA ALA A 101 4.85 -1.96 8.89
C ALA A 101 4.05 -2.44 10.11
N LYS A 102 4.72 -2.67 11.24
CA LYS A 102 4.07 -3.03 12.50
C LYS A 102 3.12 -1.93 12.99
N THR A 103 3.52 -0.67 12.89
CA THR A 103 2.64 0.45 13.26
C THR A 103 1.38 0.50 12.38
N VAL A 104 1.49 0.17 11.08
CA VAL A 104 0.32 0.04 10.19
C VAL A 104 -0.54 -1.13 10.62
N ALA A 105 0.06 -2.31 10.90
CA ALA A 105 -0.67 -3.50 11.33
C ALA A 105 -1.46 -3.23 12.63
N ASP A 106 -0.80 -2.68 13.64
CA ASP A 106 -1.42 -2.35 14.93
C ASP A 106 -2.63 -1.40 14.75
N LYS A 107 -2.52 -0.42 13.83
CA LYS A 107 -3.64 0.49 13.53
C LYS A 107 -4.75 -0.19 12.74
N VAL A 108 -4.43 -1.08 11.80
CA VAL A 108 -5.43 -1.88 11.08
C VAL A 108 -6.19 -2.75 12.07
N GLU A 109 -5.51 -3.47 12.94
CA GLU A 109 -6.14 -4.35 13.95
C GLU A 109 -6.97 -3.58 14.99
N GLN A 110 -6.57 -2.35 15.34
CA GLN A 110 -7.36 -1.45 16.18
C GLN A 110 -8.63 -0.95 15.49
N THR A 111 -8.59 -0.81 14.17
CA THR A 111 -9.69 -0.26 13.37
C THR A 111 -10.68 -1.33 12.93
N PHE A 112 -10.20 -2.53 12.64
CA PHE A 112 -10.98 -3.67 12.14
C PHE A 112 -11.00 -4.79 13.19
N PRO A 113 -12.05 -4.90 14.01
CA PRO A 113 -12.07 -5.82 15.16
C PRO A 113 -11.84 -7.29 14.79
N HIS A 114 -12.29 -7.69 13.58
CA HIS A 114 -12.16 -9.07 13.09
C HIS A 114 -10.75 -9.41 12.57
N LEU A 115 -9.88 -8.42 12.40
CA LEU A 115 -8.48 -8.63 11.99
C LEU A 115 -7.49 -8.73 13.14
N LYS A 116 -7.93 -8.64 14.39
CA LYS A 116 -7.05 -8.67 15.55
C LYS A 116 -6.21 -9.95 15.60
N GLY A 117 -4.88 -9.82 15.49
CA GLY A 117 -3.94 -10.95 15.43
C GLY A 117 -3.91 -11.70 14.10
N HIS A 118 -4.53 -11.16 13.04
CA HIS A 118 -4.62 -11.80 11.71
C HIS A 118 -3.96 -10.99 10.59
N VAL A 119 -3.34 -9.86 10.89
CA VAL A 119 -2.57 -9.09 9.91
C VAL A 119 -1.19 -9.69 9.74
N GLU A 120 -0.89 -10.18 8.54
CA GLU A 120 0.39 -10.81 8.24
C GLU A 120 1.40 -9.78 7.71
N ILE A 121 2.61 -9.75 8.30
CA ILE A 121 3.71 -8.87 7.89
C ILE A 121 4.79 -9.69 7.21
N ASN A 122 5.17 -9.30 6.00
CA ASN A 122 6.17 -9.98 5.17
C ASN A 122 7.19 -8.99 4.59
N TYR A 123 8.34 -9.50 4.17
CA TYR A 123 9.30 -8.71 3.38
C TYR A 123 8.83 -8.58 1.93
N ILE A 124 9.09 -7.42 1.33
CA ILE A 124 8.97 -7.23 -0.11
C ILE A 124 10.03 -8.08 -0.81
N GLY A 125 9.63 -8.84 -1.83
CA GLY A 125 10.55 -9.63 -2.64
C GLY A 125 11.61 -8.77 -3.34
N THR A 126 12.78 -9.34 -3.59
CA THR A 126 13.97 -8.64 -4.11
C THR A 126 13.72 -7.88 -5.41
N THR A 127 12.95 -8.46 -6.33
CA THR A 127 12.61 -7.81 -7.62
C THR A 127 11.83 -6.52 -7.42
N ILE A 128 10.80 -6.54 -6.58
CA ILE A 128 10.01 -5.33 -6.28
C ILE A 128 10.84 -4.38 -5.40
N GLY A 129 11.56 -4.90 -4.41
CA GLY A 129 12.41 -4.12 -3.51
C GLY A 129 13.48 -3.30 -4.24
N SER A 130 14.07 -3.83 -5.31
CA SER A 130 15.04 -3.09 -6.13
C SER A 130 14.44 -1.86 -6.84
N HIS A 131 13.13 -1.85 -7.07
CA HIS A 131 12.41 -0.73 -7.69
C HIS A 131 11.73 0.20 -6.70
N THR A 132 11.43 -0.27 -5.49
CA THR A 132 10.74 0.51 -4.47
C THR A 132 11.68 1.09 -3.41
N GLY A 133 12.82 0.43 -3.19
CA GLY A 133 13.82 0.82 -2.21
C GLY A 133 13.38 0.61 -0.75
N PRO A 134 14.28 0.89 0.20
CA PRO A 134 13.97 0.84 1.62
C PRO A 134 12.94 1.89 2.02
N GLY A 135 12.22 1.65 3.13
CA GLY A 135 11.21 2.58 3.64
C GLY A 135 9.86 2.51 2.92
N THR A 136 9.61 1.44 2.13
CA THR A 136 8.31 1.19 1.50
C THR A 136 7.49 0.25 2.36
N VAL A 137 6.23 0.62 2.61
CA VAL A 137 5.20 -0.23 3.24
C VAL A 137 4.00 -0.32 2.32
N ALA A 138 3.55 -1.54 2.05
CA ALA A 138 2.40 -1.85 1.21
C ALA A 138 1.36 -2.64 1.99
N LEU A 139 0.08 -2.26 1.84
CA LEU A 139 -1.08 -2.86 2.47
C LEU A 139 -1.98 -3.48 1.39
N PHE A 140 -2.35 -4.74 1.59
CA PHE A 140 -3.15 -5.53 0.65
C PHE A 140 -4.39 -6.09 1.37
N PHE A 141 -5.55 -5.91 0.76
CA PHE A 141 -6.83 -6.40 1.27
C PHE A 141 -7.84 -6.55 0.14
N TRP A 142 -8.93 -7.26 0.38
CA TRP A 142 -10.05 -7.34 -0.54
C TRP A 142 -10.99 -6.16 -0.36
N GLY A 143 -11.46 -5.60 -1.45
CA GLY A 143 -12.30 -4.43 -1.39
C GLY A 143 -13.05 -4.11 -2.68
N LYS A 144 -13.47 -2.87 -2.81
CA LYS A 144 -14.14 -2.36 -4.00
C LYS A 144 -13.27 -2.56 -5.24
N GLU A 145 -13.90 -2.68 -6.38
CA GLU A 145 -13.19 -2.77 -7.66
C GLU A 145 -12.31 -1.53 -7.88
N ARG A 146 -11.05 -1.77 -8.26
CA ARG A 146 -10.11 -0.67 -8.56
C ARG A 146 -10.50 0.02 -9.85
N THR A 147 -10.58 1.34 -9.79
CA THR A 147 -10.85 2.23 -10.92
C THR A 147 -9.57 2.93 -11.40
N GLU A 148 -9.70 3.87 -12.32
CA GLU A 148 -8.58 4.69 -12.82
C GLU A 148 -7.91 5.54 -11.75
#